data_e0006394c76c20fe2ef1f00262fef54b
#
_entry.id   e0006394c76c20fe2ef1f00262fef54b
#
_cell.length_a   1.000
_cell.length_b   1.000
_cell.length_c   1.000
_cell.angle_alpha   90.00
_cell.angle_beta   90.00
_cell.angle_gamma   90.00
#
_symmetry.space_group_name_H-M   'P 1'
#
loop_
_entity.id
_entity.type
_entity.pdbx_description
1 polymer ?
#
loop_
_entity_poly.entity_id
_entity_poly.type
_entity_poly.pdbx_seq_one_letter_code
_entity_poly.pdbx_strand_id
1 'polypeptide(L)'
;MDVRPLGATGLRVSALGLGTVKLGRTRGLKYPDAQRAPALPGDDAAAELLRTAAEVGVNLVDTAPAYGVAEERLGALMAAGGWFGGRDRWVVCTKAGEEFDERGNSGAGRSRFDFSPGAIRASVERSLRRLRTDRVEVVLLHSDGRDEWVIRESGALDELRRLKDRGLVRAIGASTKTVAGGLLAAEVCDVVMVTHNPAHTAERVVIDAAAARGVGVLVKKGLASGHAPDAGAAVRFVLGTPGVSSMIVGTASAAHLRENARHAAQAARGSGP
;
A
#
# COMPACT_ATOMS: atom_id res chain seq x y z
N MET A 1 10.60 7.04 13.95
CA MET A 1 10.09 7.13 12.55
C MET A 1 9.41 8.48 12.37
N ASP A 2 9.74 9.19 11.30
CA ASP A 2 9.04 10.42 10.90
C ASP A 2 7.57 10.11 10.57
N VAL A 3 6.65 11.00 10.97
CA VAL A 3 5.21 10.85 10.75
C VAL A 3 4.70 12.06 9.99
N ARG A 4 4.16 11.82 8.79
CA ARG A 4 3.75 12.83 7.82
C ARG A 4 2.24 12.88 7.65
N PRO A 5 1.66 14.01 7.26
CA PRO A 5 0.26 14.06 6.86
C PRO A 5 0.07 13.25 5.58
N LEU A 6 -1.05 12.54 5.48
CA LEU A 6 -1.50 11.90 4.23
C LEU A 6 -2.41 12.90 3.49
N GLY A 7 -1.80 13.89 2.86
CA GLY A 7 -2.53 14.99 2.26
C GLY A 7 -3.47 15.69 3.25
N ALA A 8 -4.65 16.08 2.77
CA ALA A 8 -5.70 16.73 3.56
C ALA A 8 -6.68 15.75 4.23
N THR A 9 -6.38 14.44 4.27
CA THR A 9 -7.28 13.39 4.81
C THR A 9 -7.47 13.44 6.33
N GLY A 10 -6.66 14.21 7.04
CA GLY A 10 -6.57 14.18 8.50
C GLY A 10 -5.84 12.96 9.06
N LEU A 11 -5.40 12.04 8.21
CA LEU A 11 -4.58 10.89 8.61
C LEU A 11 -3.11 11.27 8.70
N ARG A 12 -2.41 10.66 9.65
CA ARG A 12 -0.96 10.77 9.79
C ARG A 12 -0.32 9.40 9.62
N VAL A 13 0.62 9.29 8.70
CA VAL A 13 1.30 8.03 8.35
C VAL A 13 2.79 8.11 8.60
N SER A 14 3.39 7.00 9.01
CA SER A 14 4.84 6.87 9.06
C SER A 14 5.45 7.04 7.67
N ALA A 15 6.59 7.70 7.57
CA ALA A 15 7.30 7.91 6.29
C ALA A 15 7.61 6.60 5.56
N LEU A 16 7.77 5.50 6.31
CA LEU A 16 7.87 4.14 5.79
C LEU A 16 6.61 3.36 6.15
N GLY A 17 5.96 2.71 5.17
CA GLY A 17 4.83 1.80 5.35
C GLY A 17 5.23 0.34 5.08
N LEU A 18 4.56 -0.60 5.74
CA LEU A 18 4.75 -2.04 5.55
C LEU A 18 3.82 -2.57 4.47
N GLY A 19 4.38 -3.05 3.35
CA GLY A 19 3.66 -3.78 2.32
C GLY A 19 3.59 -5.28 2.63
N THR A 20 2.42 -5.88 2.53
CA THR A 20 2.13 -7.22 3.05
C THR A 20 1.99 -8.31 2.00
N VAL A 21 2.27 -8.02 0.72
CA VAL A 21 2.12 -9.03 -0.35
C VAL A 21 2.88 -10.33 -0.06
N LYS A 22 4.06 -10.27 0.54
CA LYS A 22 4.87 -11.43 0.95
C LYS A 22 4.30 -12.21 2.16
N LEU A 23 3.29 -11.66 2.85
CA LEU A 23 2.60 -12.36 3.94
C LEU A 23 1.45 -13.23 3.46
N GLY A 24 1.01 -13.10 2.22
CA GLY A 24 -0.18 -13.80 1.75
C GLY A 24 -0.10 -14.37 0.35
N ARG A 25 0.92 -14.05 -0.44
CA ARG A 25 1.01 -14.48 -1.84
C ARG A 25 2.42 -14.99 -2.16
N THR A 26 2.51 -16.14 -2.84
CA THR A 26 3.78 -16.76 -3.23
C THR A 26 4.00 -16.75 -4.75
N ARG A 27 2.94 -16.59 -5.54
CA ARG A 27 2.97 -16.67 -7.01
C ARG A 27 2.77 -15.32 -7.67
N GLY A 28 3.31 -15.16 -8.89
CA GLY A 28 3.18 -13.93 -9.68
C GLY A 28 3.83 -12.70 -9.02
N LEU A 29 4.81 -12.89 -8.16
CA LEU A 29 5.61 -11.85 -7.55
C LEU A 29 6.75 -11.42 -8.47
N LYS A 30 7.08 -10.13 -8.48
CA LYS A 30 8.15 -9.53 -9.30
C LYS A 30 9.45 -9.30 -8.51
N TYR A 31 9.67 -10.05 -7.43
CA TYR A 31 10.87 -9.94 -6.62
C TYR A 31 11.99 -10.87 -7.13
N PRO A 32 13.28 -10.56 -6.91
CA PRO A 32 14.41 -11.38 -7.37
C PRO A 32 14.36 -12.83 -6.87
N ASP A 33 13.82 -13.04 -5.66
CA ASP A 33 13.69 -14.34 -5.00
C ASP A 33 12.38 -15.09 -5.35
N ALA A 34 11.50 -14.48 -6.15
CA ALA A 34 10.20 -15.07 -6.51
C ALA A 34 10.30 -16.39 -7.29
N GLN A 35 11.41 -16.61 -7.99
CA GLN A 35 11.66 -17.84 -8.76
C GLN A 35 11.98 -19.05 -7.86
N ARG A 36 12.33 -18.84 -6.59
CA ARG A 36 12.65 -19.90 -5.63
C ARG A 36 11.42 -20.47 -4.92
N ALA A 37 10.19 -20.15 -5.38
CA ALA A 37 8.92 -20.52 -4.76
C ALA A 37 8.95 -20.31 -3.23
N PRO A 38 9.02 -19.05 -2.76
CA PRO A 38 9.09 -18.78 -1.34
C PRO A 38 7.83 -19.32 -0.66
N ALA A 39 8.00 -20.12 0.38
CA ALA A 39 6.90 -20.41 1.28
C ALA A 39 6.45 -19.12 1.97
N LEU A 40 5.15 -19.01 2.30
CA LEU A 40 4.70 -17.94 3.17
C LEU A 40 5.45 -18.04 4.51
N PRO A 41 5.83 -16.91 5.12
CA PRO A 41 6.38 -16.94 6.46
C PRO A 41 5.36 -17.55 7.42
N GLY A 42 5.80 -18.31 8.40
CA GLY A 42 4.95 -18.82 9.48
C GLY A 42 4.28 -17.68 10.25
N ASP A 43 3.28 -18.00 11.08
CA ASP A 43 2.53 -16.98 11.83
C ASP A 43 3.41 -16.25 12.85
N ASP A 44 4.35 -16.95 13.47
CA ASP A 44 5.32 -16.33 14.39
C ASP A 44 6.22 -15.31 13.68
N ALA A 45 6.68 -15.62 12.47
CA ALA A 45 7.49 -14.71 11.68
C ALA A 45 6.68 -13.48 11.19
N ALA A 46 5.41 -13.68 10.84
CA ALA A 46 4.50 -12.59 10.51
C ALA A 46 4.19 -11.70 11.73
N ALA A 47 4.00 -12.31 12.90
CA ALA A 47 3.82 -11.61 14.16
C ALA A 47 5.07 -10.80 14.53
N GLU A 48 6.27 -11.39 14.40
CA GLU A 48 7.53 -10.70 14.65
C GLU A 48 7.74 -9.52 13.69
N LEU A 49 7.35 -9.65 12.42
CA LEU A 49 7.41 -8.56 11.46
C LEU A 49 6.51 -7.38 11.86
N LEU A 50 5.26 -7.65 12.29
CA LEU A 50 4.35 -6.61 12.76
C LEU A 50 4.84 -5.96 14.06
N ARG A 51 5.37 -6.77 15.00
CA ARG A 51 5.98 -6.26 16.24
C ARG A 51 7.14 -5.32 15.91
N THR A 52 8.03 -5.76 15.02
CA THR A 52 9.15 -4.93 14.55
C THR A 52 8.65 -3.64 13.88
N ALA A 53 7.61 -3.70 13.06
CA ALA A 53 7.01 -2.50 12.46
C ALA A 53 6.54 -1.52 13.54
N ALA A 54 5.85 -2.02 14.57
CA ALA A 54 5.41 -1.21 15.69
C ALA A 54 6.59 -0.58 16.48
N GLU A 55 7.64 -1.37 16.76
CA GLU A 55 8.84 -0.94 17.50
C GLU A 55 9.60 0.17 16.77
N VAL A 56 9.76 0.06 15.44
CA VAL A 56 10.45 1.08 14.66
C VAL A 56 9.57 2.29 14.31
N GLY A 57 8.32 2.32 14.79
CA GLY A 57 7.39 3.43 14.64
C GLY A 57 6.64 3.45 13.30
N VAL A 58 6.57 2.32 12.58
CA VAL A 58 5.68 2.17 11.42
C VAL A 58 4.24 2.05 11.91
N ASN A 59 3.34 2.84 11.31
CA ASN A 59 1.90 2.78 11.58
C ASN A 59 1.06 2.53 10.31
N LEU A 60 1.65 2.62 9.12
CA LEU A 60 0.96 2.36 7.85
C LEU A 60 1.21 0.93 7.40
N VAL A 61 0.13 0.19 7.13
CA VAL A 61 0.16 -1.15 6.55
C VAL A 61 -0.59 -1.14 5.23
N ASP A 62 0.07 -1.57 4.16
CA ASP A 62 -0.51 -1.68 2.82
C ASP A 62 -0.79 -3.15 2.48
N THR A 63 -2.04 -3.45 2.20
CA THR A 63 -2.52 -4.78 1.80
C THR A 63 -3.44 -4.71 0.59
N ALA A 64 -3.99 -5.84 0.16
CA ALA A 64 -5.00 -5.94 -0.90
C ALA A 64 -5.66 -7.32 -0.93
N PRO A 65 -6.91 -7.45 -1.44
CA PRO A 65 -7.51 -8.73 -1.77
C PRO A 65 -6.63 -9.57 -2.72
N ALA A 66 -5.92 -8.92 -3.64
CA ALA A 66 -4.98 -9.56 -4.56
C ALA A 66 -3.70 -10.10 -3.89
N TYR A 67 -3.52 -9.90 -2.58
CA TYR A 67 -2.36 -10.40 -1.84
C TYR A 67 -2.63 -11.73 -1.12
N GLY A 68 -3.53 -12.56 -1.67
CA GLY A 68 -3.87 -13.88 -1.13
C GLY A 68 -4.45 -13.79 0.27
N VAL A 69 -3.86 -14.49 1.24
CA VAL A 69 -4.33 -14.52 2.65
C VAL A 69 -3.82 -13.36 3.52
N ALA A 70 -3.18 -12.34 2.93
CA ALA A 70 -2.55 -11.26 3.71
C ALA A 70 -3.55 -10.50 4.59
N GLU A 71 -4.76 -10.17 4.08
CA GLU A 71 -5.79 -9.46 4.86
C GLU A 71 -6.28 -10.29 6.05
N GLU A 72 -6.48 -11.60 5.88
CA GLU A 72 -6.94 -12.51 6.94
C GLU A 72 -5.88 -12.63 8.04
N ARG A 73 -4.60 -12.76 7.66
CA ARG A 73 -3.47 -12.83 8.60
C ARG A 73 -3.31 -11.52 9.37
N LEU A 74 -3.38 -10.38 8.68
CA LEU A 74 -3.35 -9.07 9.33
C LEU A 74 -4.49 -8.89 10.31
N GLY A 75 -5.72 -9.24 9.92
CA GLY A 75 -6.89 -9.17 10.77
C GLY A 75 -6.76 -10.04 12.03
N ALA A 76 -6.23 -11.26 11.89
CA ALA A 76 -5.97 -12.14 13.02
C ALA A 76 -4.92 -11.55 13.98
N LEU A 77 -3.79 -11.06 13.45
CA LEU A 77 -2.70 -10.48 14.23
C LEU A 77 -3.13 -9.19 14.94
N MET A 78 -3.84 -8.29 14.26
CA MET A 78 -4.30 -7.03 14.86
C MET A 78 -5.38 -7.28 15.94
N ALA A 79 -6.27 -8.27 15.74
CA ALA A 79 -7.29 -8.63 16.72
C ALA A 79 -6.72 -9.32 17.97
N ALA A 80 -5.59 -10.01 17.86
CA ALA A 80 -4.90 -10.61 18.99
C ALA A 80 -4.43 -9.59 20.03
N GLY A 81 -4.37 -8.31 19.66
CA GLY A 81 -4.01 -7.20 20.57
C GLY A 81 -2.57 -7.28 21.10
N GLY A 82 -2.35 -6.76 22.30
CA GLY A 82 -1.06 -6.90 23.00
C GLY A 82 0.08 -6.10 22.35
N TRP A 83 1.13 -6.78 21.93
CA TRP A 83 2.38 -6.19 21.43
C TRP A 83 2.22 -5.28 20.18
N PHE A 84 1.12 -5.39 19.44
CA PHE A 84 0.89 -4.63 18.22
C PHE A 84 0.14 -3.32 18.45
N GLY A 85 -0.31 -3.02 19.68
CA GLY A 85 -1.07 -1.82 20.03
C GLY A 85 -2.52 -1.83 19.54
N GLY A 86 -3.05 -3.00 19.16
CA GLY A 86 -4.43 -3.16 18.67
C GLY A 86 -4.65 -2.55 17.27
N ARG A 87 -5.92 -2.64 16.80
CA ARG A 87 -6.31 -2.16 15.46
C ARG A 87 -6.13 -0.65 15.30
N ASP A 88 -6.42 0.14 16.31
CA ASP A 88 -6.43 1.61 16.24
C ASP A 88 -5.04 2.23 16.11
N ARG A 89 -3.97 1.47 16.36
CA ARG A 89 -2.60 1.89 16.10
C ARG A 89 -2.33 2.05 14.60
N TRP A 90 -3.04 1.29 13.76
CA TRP A 90 -2.67 1.11 12.37
C TRP A 90 -3.53 1.94 11.43
N VAL A 91 -2.88 2.62 10.49
CA VAL A 91 -3.48 3.13 9.27
C VAL A 91 -3.44 1.98 8.25
N VAL A 92 -4.58 1.37 7.99
CA VAL A 92 -4.68 0.28 7.03
C VAL A 92 -5.07 0.83 5.66
N CYS A 93 -4.20 0.60 4.67
CA CYS A 93 -4.47 0.84 3.27
C CYS A 93 -4.75 -0.49 2.60
N THR A 94 -5.97 -0.70 2.10
CA THR A 94 -6.28 -1.84 1.24
C THR A 94 -6.71 -1.38 -0.15
N LYS A 95 -7.07 -2.32 -1.01
CA LYS A 95 -7.40 -2.02 -2.41
C LYS A 95 -8.68 -2.75 -2.83
N ALA A 96 -9.25 -2.34 -3.96
CA ALA A 96 -10.41 -2.99 -4.58
C ALA A 96 -10.27 -2.99 -6.10
N GLY A 97 -10.94 -3.93 -6.76
CA GLY A 97 -10.95 -4.06 -8.22
C GLY A 97 -10.03 -5.15 -8.77
N GLU A 98 -9.00 -5.58 -8.03
CA GLU A 98 -8.17 -6.74 -8.38
C GLU A 98 -8.31 -7.84 -7.35
N GLU A 99 -8.57 -9.05 -7.83
CA GLU A 99 -8.49 -10.31 -7.09
C GLU A 99 -7.40 -11.19 -7.70
N PHE A 100 -6.79 -12.07 -6.90
CA PHE A 100 -5.78 -13.00 -7.38
C PHE A 100 -6.19 -14.44 -7.11
N ASP A 101 -6.26 -15.23 -8.17
CA ASP A 101 -6.48 -16.66 -8.08
C ASP A 101 -5.14 -17.40 -8.17
N GLU A 102 -4.69 -17.97 -7.06
CA GLU A 102 -3.44 -18.73 -7.00
C GLU A 102 -3.52 -20.06 -7.79
N ARG A 103 -4.72 -20.58 -8.01
CA ARG A 103 -4.96 -21.87 -8.69
C ARG A 103 -5.06 -21.74 -10.21
N GLY A 104 -5.02 -20.51 -10.75
CA GLY A 104 -5.21 -20.23 -12.18
C GLY A 104 -4.56 -21.28 -13.09
N ASN A 105 -5.17 -21.55 -14.23
CA ASN A 105 -4.96 -22.71 -15.13
C ASN A 105 -3.51 -23.06 -15.51
N SER A 106 -2.55 -22.18 -15.25
CA SER A 106 -1.11 -22.37 -15.57
C SER A 106 -0.22 -22.62 -14.34
N GLY A 107 -0.79 -22.69 -13.13
CA GLY A 107 0.00 -22.79 -11.89
C GLY A 107 0.76 -21.52 -11.52
N ALA A 108 0.76 -20.48 -12.38
CA ALA A 108 1.42 -19.19 -12.11
C ALA A 108 0.55 -18.20 -11.31
N GLY A 109 -0.73 -18.53 -11.13
CA GLY A 109 -1.74 -17.63 -10.61
C GLY A 109 -2.18 -16.57 -11.63
N ARG A 110 -3.38 -16.01 -11.44
CA ARG A 110 -3.95 -15.02 -12.36
C ARG A 110 -4.67 -13.91 -11.60
N SER A 111 -4.38 -12.65 -11.97
CA SER A 111 -5.21 -11.50 -11.56
C SER A 111 -6.51 -11.47 -12.36
N ARG A 112 -7.60 -11.19 -11.65
CA ARG A 112 -8.91 -10.89 -12.22
C ARG A 112 -9.29 -9.48 -11.81
N PHE A 113 -9.87 -8.73 -12.74
CA PHE A 113 -10.25 -7.34 -12.51
C PHE A 113 -11.75 -7.18 -12.72
N ASP A 114 -12.42 -6.54 -11.76
CA ASP A 114 -13.81 -6.13 -11.86
C ASP A 114 -14.00 -4.80 -11.14
N PHE A 115 -14.30 -3.76 -11.92
CA PHE A 115 -14.48 -2.40 -11.44
C PHE A 115 -15.96 -1.99 -11.40
N SER A 116 -16.89 -2.94 -11.54
CA SER A 116 -18.32 -2.63 -11.36
C SER A 116 -18.60 -2.19 -9.92
N PRO A 117 -19.53 -1.28 -9.68
CA PRO A 117 -19.89 -0.80 -8.33
C PRO A 117 -20.22 -1.93 -7.36
N GLY A 118 -20.94 -2.97 -7.84
CA GLY A 118 -21.26 -4.15 -7.03
C GLY A 118 -20.03 -4.94 -6.59
N ALA A 119 -19.06 -5.15 -7.51
CA ALA A 119 -17.81 -5.84 -7.20
C ALA A 119 -16.94 -5.05 -6.23
N ILE A 120 -16.84 -3.73 -6.41
CA ILE A 120 -16.09 -2.85 -5.50
C ILE A 120 -16.67 -2.92 -4.09
N ARG A 121 -17.99 -2.79 -3.93
CA ARG A 121 -18.68 -2.91 -2.63
C ARG A 121 -18.39 -4.26 -1.99
N ALA A 122 -18.62 -5.34 -2.71
CA ALA A 122 -18.40 -6.69 -2.21
C ALA A 122 -16.93 -6.94 -1.81
N SER A 123 -15.98 -6.38 -2.57
CA SER A 123 -14.54 -6.45 -2.27
C SER A 123 -14.21 -5.73 -0.96
N VAL A 124 -14.65 -4.49 -0.77
CA VAL A 124 -14.40 -3.73 0.46
C VAL A 124 -15.05 -4.39 1.68
N GLU A 125 -16.31 -4.82 1.58
CA GLU A 125 -17.00 -5.51 2.68
C GLU A 125 -16.31 -6.84 3.04
N ARG A 126 -15.77 -7.55 2.08
CA ARG A 126 -14.96 -8.76 2.32
C ARG A 126 -13.64 -8.42 3.00
N SER A 127 -12.96 -7.33 2.58
CA SER A 127 -11.72 -6.84 3.21
C SER A 127 -11.97 -6.48 4.68
N LEU A 128 -13.07 -5.80 5.00
CA LEU A 128 -13.44 -5.48 6.38
C LEU A 128 -13.61 -6.75 7.25
N ARG A 129 -14.28 -7.78 6.71
CA ARG A 129 -14.43 -9.05 7.41
C ARG A 129 -13.09 -9.76 7.63
N ARG A 130 -12.21 -9.82 6.61
CA ARG A 130 -10.88 -10.44 6.69
C ARG A 130 -9.99 -9.70 7.68
N LEU A 131 -10.00 -8.38 7.64
CA LEU A 131 -9.25 -7.50 8.54
C LEU A 131 -9.84 -7.42 9.96
N ARG A 132 -11.04 -8.04 10.19
CA ARG A 132 -11.75 -8.05 11.47
C ARG A 132 -11.97 -6.65 12.04
N THR A 133 -12.44 -5.74 11.21
CA THR A 133 -12.64 -4.32 11.54
C THR A 133 -13.92 -3.79 10.90
N ASP A 134 -14.48 -2.76 11.49
CA ASP A 134 -15.66 -2.06 10.98
C ASP A 134 -15.31 -0.95 9.95
N ARG A 135 -14.05 -0.53 9.91
CA ARG A 135 -13.56 0.50 8.98
C ARG A 135 -12.10 0.29 8.57
N VAL A 136 -11.74 0.86 7.43
CA VAL A 136 -10.34 1.01 7.00
C VAL A 136 -10.03 2.48 6.70
N GLU A 137 -8.76 2.85 6.87
CA GLU A 137 -8.35 4.24 6.69
C GLU A 137 -8.25 4.61 5.21
N VAL A 138 -7.75 3.72 4.36
CA VAL A 138 -7.57 4.01 2.93
C VAL A 138 -8.02 2.83 2.08
N VAL A 139 -8.81 3.09 1.02
CA VAL A 139 -9.07 2.12 -0.05
C VAL A 139 -8.66 2.72 -1.39
N LEU A 140 -7.81 1.99 -2.12
CA LEU A 140 -7.36 2.40 -3.45
C LEU A 140 -7.98 1.50 -4.53
N LEU A 141 -8.42 2.07 -5.64
CA LEU A 141 -8.67 1.31 -6.86
C LEU A 141 -7.36 0.68 -7.34
N HIS A 142 -7.33 -0.65 -7.47
CA HIS A 142 -6.15 -1.40 -7.89
C HIS A 142 -6.19 -1.58 -9.40
N SER A 143 -5.71 -0.59 -10.14
CA SER A 143 -5.89 -0.49 -11.58
C SER A 143 -5.24 -1.63 -12.39
N ASP A 144 -5.89 -2.01 -13.47
CA ASP A 144 -5.36 -2.93 -14.50
C ASP A 144 -4.46 -2.23 -15.52
N GLY A 145 -4.43 -0.89 -15.51
CA GLY A 145 -3.69 -0.01 -16.43
C GLY A 145 -4.60 0.89 -17.27
N ARG A 146 -5.91 0.62 -17.29
CA ARG A 146 -6.91 1.50 -17.91
C ARG A 146 -7.35 2.58 -16.90
N ASP A 147 -6.37 3.26 -16.30
CA ASP A 147 -6.57 4.13 -15.14
C ASP A 147 -7.69 5.15 -15.32
N GLU A 148 -7.72 5.86 -16.46
CA GLU A 148 -8.72 6.91 -16.72
C GLU A 148 -10.13 6.33 -16.80
N TRP A 149 -10.31 5.20 -17.48
CA TRP A 149 -11.59 4.49 -17.54
C TRP A 149 -12.00 3.97 -16.15
N VAL A 150 -11.07 3.38 -15.41
CA VAL A 150 -11.33 2.89 -14.04
C VAL A 150 -11.80 4.01 -13.13
N ILE A 151 -11.20 5.20 -13.24
CA ILE A 151 -11.51 6.34 -12.36
C ILE A 151 -12.79 7.05 -12.79
N ARG A 152 -13.02 7.28 -14.11
CA ARG A 152 -14.12 8.14 -14.59
C ARG A 152 -15.37 7.38 -15.01
N GLU A 153 -15.24 6.18 -15.59
CA GLU A 153 -16.32 5.56 -16.34
C GLU A 153 -16.87 4.28 -15.72
N SER A 154 -16.03 3.53 -14.96
CA SER A 154 -16.45 2.23 -14.42
C SER A 154 -17.50 2.32 -13.30
N GLY A 155 -17.66 3.49 -12.68
CA GLY A 155 -18.47 3.70 -11.47
C GLY A 155 -17.80 3.26 -10.17
N ALA A 156 -16.56 2.73 -10.26
CA ALA A 156 -15.82 2.24 -9.09
C ALA A 156 -15.49 3.34 -8.07
N LEU A 157 -15.07 4.51 -8.55
CA LEU A 157 -14.74 5.63 -7.66
C LEU A 157 -15.99 6.18 -6.96
N ASP A 158 -17.12 6.24 -7.65
CA ASP A 158 -18.39 6.68 -7.04
C ASP A 158 -18.87 5.71 -5.97
N GLU A 159 -18.66 4.41 -6.16
CA GLU A 159 -18.97 3.44 -5.12
C GLU A 159 -18.03 3.59 -3.91
N LEU A 160 -16.73 3.85 -4.11
CA LEU A 160 -15.82 4.18 -2.99
C LEU A 160 -16.27 5.45 -2.25
N ARG A 161 -16.78 6.48 -2.93
CA ARG A 161 -17.37 7.67 -2.30
C ARG A 161 -18.56 7.32 -1.40
N ARG A 162 -19.48 6.48 -1.89
CA ARG A 162 -20.62 6.00 -1.08
C ARG A 162 -20.18 5.23 0.16
N LEU A 163 -19.15 4.39 0.04
CA LEU A 163 -18.58 3.65 1.18
C LEU A 163 -17.90 4.59 2.19
N LYS A 164 -17.27 5.66 1.72
CA LYS A 164 -16.70 6.73 2.55
C LYS A 164 -17.81 7.50 3.29
N ASP A 165 -18.90 7.88 2.61
CA ASP A 165 -20.05 8.57 3.21
C ASP A 165 -20.73 7.71 4.29
N ARG A 166 -20.67 6.37 4.16
CA ARG A 166 -21.15 5.41 5.16
C ARG A 166 -20.18 5.20 6.32
N GLY A 167 -19.00 5.82 6.30
CA GLY A 167 -17.97 5.71 7.34
C GLY A 167 -17.17 4.41 7.33
N LEU A 168 -17.33 3.56 6.32
CA LEU A 168 -16.58 2.29 6.20
C LEU A 168 -15.14 2.51 5.71
N VAL A 169 -14.89 3.64 5.03
CA VAL A 169 -13.60 4.05 4.48
C VAL A 169 -13.37 5.52 4.83
N ARG A 170 -12.17 5.90 5.29
CA ARG A 170 -11.87 7.30 5.64
C ARG A 170 -11.31 8.11 4.47
N ALA A 171 -10.51 7.50 3.61
CA ALA A 171 -9.92 8.14 2.43
C ALA A 171 -9.93 7.17 1.25
N ILE A 172 -10.19 7.68 0.05
CA ILE A 172 -10.29 6.90 -1.18
C ILE A 172 -9.26 7.35 -2.20
N GLY A 173 -8.84 6.44 -3.09
CA GLY A 173 -7.84 6.79 -4.08
C GLY A 173 -7.63 5.75 -5.17
N ALA A 174 -6.52 5.87 -5.87
CA ALA A 174 -6.13 4.93 -6.90
C ALA A 174 -4.63 4.59 -6.85
N SER A 175 -4.31 3.31 -7.09
CA SER A 175 -2.97 2.82 -7.37
C SER A 175 -2.82 2.69 -8.88
N THR A 176 -2.29 3.74 -9.51
CA THR A 176 -2.25 3.91 -10.96
C THR A 176 -1.04 3.23 -11.60
N LYS A 177 -1.08 3.08 -12.92
CA LYS A 177 0.01 2.52 -13.74
C LYS A 177 0.50 3.48 -14.81
N THR A 178 -0.21 4.59 -15.03
CA THR A 178 0.11 5.61 -16.04
C THR A 178 0.22 6.99 -15.41
N VAL A 179 1.00 7.87 -16.01
CA VAL A 179 1.10 9.28 -15.60
C VAL A 179 -0.25 9.98 -15.74
N ALA A 180 -0.97 9.76 -16.84
CA ALA A 180 -2.29 10.37 -17.09
C ALA A 180 -3.29 9.95 -16.00
N GLY A 181 -3.36 8.66 -15.68
CA GLY A 181 -4.20 8.15 -14.61
C GLY A 181 -3.81 8.69 -13.23
N GLY A 182 -2.51 8.85 -12.99
CA GLY A 182 -1.99 9.45 -11.75
C GLY A 182 -2.39 10.92 -11.59
N LEU A 183 -2.28 11.71 -12.65
CA LEU A 183 -2.70 13.12 -12.68
C LEU A 183 -4.21 13.22 -12.46
N LEU A 184 -5.00 12.37 -13.12
CA LEU A 184 -6.43 12.32 -12.91
C LEU A 184 -6.79 11.94 -11.46
N ALA A 185 -6.12 10.93 -10.88
CA ALA A 185 -6.31 10.56 -9.48
C ALA A 185 -5.99 11.72 -8.52
N ALA A 186 -4.95 12.52 -8.82
CA ALA A 186 -4.60 13.72 -8.06
C ALA A 186 -5.65 14.85 -8.16
N GLU A 187 -6.57 14.80 -9.12
CA GLU A 187 -7.67 15.76 -9.24
C GLU A 187 -8.92 15.36 -8.46
N VAL A 188 -9.21 14.04 -8.36
CA VAL A 188 -10.52 13.55 -7.95
C VAL A 188 -10.52 12.62 -6.73
N CYS A 189 -9.33 12.28 -6.21
CA CYS A 189 -9.15 11.36 -5.09
C CYS A 189 -8.51 12.05 -3.86
N ASP A 190 -8.61 11.40 -2.70
CA ASP A 190 -7.93 11.84 -1.47
C ASP A 190 -6.45 11.39 -1.45
N VAL A 191 -6.15 10.24 -2.10
CA VAL A 191 -4.83 9.59 -2.08
C VAL A 191 -4.50 9.02 -3.45
N VAL A 192 -3.25 9.17 -3.89
CA VAL A 192 -2.69 8.49 -5.07
C VAL A 192 -1.51 7.62 -4.69
N MET A 193 -1.42 6.43 -5.27
CA MET A 193 -0.25 5.54 -5.11
C MET A 193 0.48 5.39 -6.44
N VAL A 194 1.72 5.88 -6.47
CA VAL A 194 2.58 5.98 -7.66
C VAL A 194 3.82 5.10 -7.57
N THR A 195 4.44 4.80 -8.71
CA THR A 195 5.78 4.21 -8.76
C THR A 195 6.81 5.34 -8.81
N HIS A 196 7.73 5.38 -7.84
CA HIS A 196 8.82 6.34 -7.84
C HIS A 196 10.06 5.74 -7.18
N ASN A 197 11.18 5.74 -7.90
CA ASN A 197 12.48 5.29 -7.44
C ASN A 197 13.57 5.86 -8.36
N PRO A 198 14.88 5.75 -8.04
CA PRO A 198 15.96 6.32 -8.85
C PRO A 198 15.96 5.88 -10.33
N ALA A 199 15.47 4.67 -10.63
CA ALA A 199 15.38 4.15 -12.00
C ALA A 199 14.03 4.46 -12.68
N HIS A 200 13.05 5.03 -11.97
CA HIS A 200 11.71 5.28 -12.49
C HIS A 200 11.13 6.56 -11.89
N THR A 201 11.32 7.67 -12.58
CA THR A 201 10.96 9.03 -12.13
C THR A 201 9.80 9.65 -12.90
N ALA A 202 9.25 8.93 -13.90
CA ALA A 202 8.22 9.49 -14.79
C ALA A 202 6.96 10.00 -14.05
N GLU A 203 6.60 9.35 -12.92
CA GLU A 203 5.45 9.76 -12.11
C GLU A 203 5.77 10.90 -11.11
N ARG A 204 6.95 11.55 -11.20
CA ARG A 204 7.29 12.72 -10.38
C ARG A 204 6.27 13.86 -10.57
N VAL A 205 5.83 14.09 -11.79
CA VAL A 205 4.81 15.12 -12.09
C VAL A 205 3.48 14.85 -11.39
N VAL A 206 3.15 13.58 -11.14
CA VAL A 206 1.96 13.21 -10.37
C VAL A 206 2.14 13.56 -8.90
N ILE A 207 3.33 13.31 -8.34
CA ILE A 207 3.66 13.66 -6.95
C ILE A 207 3.52 15.18 -6.74
N ASP A 208 4.09 15.98 -7.65
CA ASP A 208 4.02 17.44 -7.59
C ASP A 208 2.58 17.95 -7.71
N ALA A 209 1.80 17.38 -8.64
CA ALA A 209 0.39 17.74 -8.84
C ALA A 209 -0.48 17.36 -7.62
N ALA A 210 -0.25 16.20 -7.03
CA ALA A 210 -0.95 15.74 -5.83
C ALA A 210 -0.62 16.62 -4.62
N ALA A 211 0.66 16.93 -4.41
CA ALA A 211 1.12 17.79 -3.32
C ALA A 211 0.49 19.19 -3.41
N ALA A 212 0.45 19.79 -4.61
CA ALA A 212 -0.15 21.11 -4.83
C ALA A 212 -1.66 21.14 -4.52
N ARG A 213 -2.35 19.99 -4.52
CA ARG A 213 -3.79 19.84 -4.26
C ARG A 213 -4.10 19.31 -2.85
N GLY A 214 -3.08 19.05 -2.05
CA GLY A 214 -3.27 18.44 -0.73
C GLY A 214 -3.70 16.97 -0.80
N VAL A 215 -3.44 16.27 -1.90
CA VAL A 215 -3.70 14.83 -2.07
C VAL A 215 -2.54 14.04 -1.47
N GLY A 216 -2.85 12.99 -0.69
CA GLY A 216 -1.83 12.14 -0.09
C GLY A 216 -1.10 11.30 -1.13
N VAL A 217 0.22 11.18 -1.00
CA VAL A 217 1.05 10.40 -1.94
C VAL A 217 1.67 9.20 -1.24
N LEU A 218 1.32 8.01 -1.69
CA LEU A 218 1.97 6.75 -1.33
C LEU A 218 2.87 6.28 -2.48
N VAL A 219 4.09 5.90 -2.15
CA VAL A 219 5.03 5.38 -3.16
C VAL A 219 5.16 3.88 -3.06
N LYS A 220 4.80 3.17 -4.13
CA LYS A 220 5.07 1.74 -4.33
C LYS A 220 6.36 1.53 -5.13
N LYS A 221 6.96 0.34 -5.02
CA LYS A 221 8.18 -0.05 -5.75
C LYS A 221 9.37 0.90 -5.55
N GLY A 222 9.44 1.61 -4.43
CA GLY A 222 10.57 2.49 -4.12
C GLY A 222 11.92 1.77 -4.12
N LEU A 223 11.96 0.47 -3.77
CA LEU A 223 13.12 -0.41 -3.89
C LEU A 223 13.16 -1.19 -5.23
N ALA A 224 12.53 -0.68 -6.30
CA ALA A 224 12.44 -1.35 -7.61
C ALA A 224 12.03 -2.84 -7.51
N SER A 225 11.06 -3.17 -6.63
CA SER A 225 10.65 -4.55 -6.32
C SER A 225 11.80 -5.44 -5.80
N GLY A 226 12.74 -4.87 -5.07
CA GLY A 226 13.91 -5.56 -4.52
C GLY A 226 15.13 -5.61 -5.46
N HIS A 227 15.05 -4.95 -6.61
CA HIS A 227 16.17 -4.84 -7.58
C HIS A 227 17.01 -3.56 -7.40
N ALA A 228 16.71 -2.72 -6.40
CA ALA A 228 17.53 -1.54 -6.13
C ALA A 228 18.94 -1.97 -5.70
N PRO A 229 20.01 -1.48 -6.35
CA PRO A 229 21.38 -1.86 -6.03
C PRO A 229 21.82 -1.33 -4.65
N ASP A 230 21.26 -0.20 -4.20
CA ASP A 230 21.43 0.40 -2.88
C ASP A 230 20.06 0.77 -2.31
N ALA A 231 19.60 -0.05 -1.36
CA ALA A 231 18.32 0.17 -0.70
C ALA A 231 18.31 1.47 0.11
N GLY A 232 19.42 1.82 0.76
CA GLY A 232 19.55 3.06 1.53
C GLY A 232 19.44 4.30 0.66
N ALA A 233 20.16 4.33 -0.47
CA ALA A 233 20.05 5.43 -1.44
C ALA A 233 18.64 5.55 -2.03
N ALA A 234 17.99 4.43 -2.35
CA ALA A 234 16.62 4.42 -2.86
C ALA A 234 15.61 4.95 -1.82
N VAL A 235 15.72 4.54 -0.55
CA VAL A 235 14.88 5.06 0.54
C VAL A 235 15.07 6.56 0.70
N ARG A 236 16.32 7.04 0.76
CA ARG A 236 16.62 8.47 0.88
C ARG A 236 16.08 9.27 -0.31
N PHE A 237 16.25 8.76 -1.53
CA PHE A 237 15.73 9.39 -2.73
C PHE A 237 14.20 9.57 -2.66
N VAL A 238 13.46 8.50 -2.35
CA VAL A 238 12.00 8.53 -2.31
C VAL A 238 11.50 9.44 -1.18
N LEU A 239 12.04 9.28 0.02
CA LEU A 239 11.57 10.03 1.19
C LEU A 239 12.05 11.48 1.20
N GLY A 240 13.12 11.79 0.48
CA GLY A 240 13.58 13.17 0.21
C GLY A 240 12.81 13.86 -0.91
N THR A 241 11.95 13.16 -1.64
CA THR A 241 11.11 13.76 -2.67
C THR A 241 9.98 14.57 -2.02
N PRO A 242 9.90 15.90 -2.21
CA PRO A 242 8.81 16.71 -1.69
C PRO A 242 7.45 16.18 -2.15
N GLY A 243 6.45 16.21 -1.25
CA GLY A 243 5.10 15.73 -1.54
C GLY A 243 4.85 14.25 -1.21
N VAL A 244 5.91 13.44 -1.02
CA VAL A 244 5.74 12.03 -0.63
C VAL A 244 5.31 11.93 0.85
N SER A 245 4.15 11.32 1.10
CA SER A 245 3.66 11.04 2.45
C SER A 245 4.29 9.76 3.03
N SER A 246 4.34 8.69 2.27
CA SER A 246 4.93 7.41 2.73
C SER A 246 5.44 6.56 1.57
N MET A 247 6.52 5.81 1.82
CA MET A 247 7.05 4.78 0.93
C MET A 247 6.70 3.39 1.44
N ILE A 248 6.01 2.59 0.63
CA ILE A 248 5.62 1.22 0.97
C ILE A 248 6.75 0.25 0.65
N VAL A 249 7.21 -0.48 1.66
CA VAL A 249 8.24 -1.51 1.53
C VAL A 249 7.67 -2.89 1.79
N GLY A 250 7.68 -3.75 0.75
CA GLY A 250 7.27 -5.15 0.84
C GLY A 250 8.42 -6.03 1.33
N THR A 251 8.33 -6.53 2.57
CA THR A 251 9.29 -7.47 3.13
C THR A 251 8.60 -8.52 4.00
N ALA A 252 9.20 -9.70 4.13
CA ALA A 252 8.83 -10.71 5.11
C ALA A 252 9.90 -10.85 6.23
N SER A 253 10.95 -10.01 6.20
CA SER A 253 12.08 -10.04 7.12
C SER A 253 12.04 -8.85 8.08
N ALA A 254 11.97 -9.13 9.38
CA ALA A 254 12.09 -8.12 10.44
C ALA A 254 13.43 -7.38 10.37
N ALA A 255 14.52 -8.08 10.03
CA ALA A 255 15.85 -7.47 9.88
C ALA A 255 15.87 -6.43 8.74
N HIS A 256 15.34 -6.78 7.56
CA HIS A 256 15.23 -5.84 6.45
C HIS A 256 14.32 -4.64 6.77
N LEU A 257 13.26 -4.86 7.55
CA LEU A 257 12.38 -3.75 7.97
C LEU A 257 13.15 -2.80 8.91
N ARG A 258 13.91 -3.31 9.89
CA ARG A 258 14.75 -2.49 10.77
C ARG A 258 15.82 -1.72 10.00
N GLU A 259 16.41 -2.32 8.98
CA GLU A 259 17.40 -1.66 8.11
C GLU A 259 16.76 -0.51 7.31
N ASN A 260 15.65 -0.78 6.63
CA ASN A 260 14.92 0.27 5.88
C ASN A 260 14.44 1.40 6.81
N ALA A 261 14.03 1.08 8.04
CA ALA A 261 13.65 2.09 9.03
C ALA A 261 14.82 2.98 9.45
N ARG A 262 16.04 2.42 9.56
CA ARG A 262 17.26 3.22 9.82
C ARG A 262 17.55 4.18 8.66
N HIS A 263 17.42 3.71 7.41
CA HIS A 263 17.60 4.56 6.23
C HIS A 263 16.55 5.68 6.16
N ALA A 264 15.30 5.38 6.51
CA ALA A 264 14.24 6.38 6.57
C ALA A 264 14.51 7.47 7.65
N ALA A 265 15.04 7.06 8.81
CA ALA A 265 15.43 7.99 9.86
C ALA A 265 16.61 8.90 9.46
N GLN A 266 17.54 8.40 8.64
CA GLN A 266 18.64 9.19 8.07
C GLN A 266 18.13 10.21 7.05
N ALA A 267 17.15 9.83 6.19
CA ALA A 267 16.54 10.75 5.23
C ALA A 267 15.91 11.96 5.91
N ALA A 268 15.24 11.76 7.05
CA ALA A 268 14.60 12.83 7.81
C ALA A 268 15.63 13.84 8.40
N ARG A 269 16.84 13.41 8.73
CA ARG A 269 17.91 14.27 9.27
C ARG A 269 18.64 15.08 8.20
N GLY A 270 18.69 14.56 6.97
CA GLY A 270 19.34 15.25 5.84
C GLY A 270 18.45 16.30 5.16
N SER A 271 17.18 16.39 5.55
CA SER A 271 16.21 17.36 5.04
C SER A 271 16.02 18.58 5.95
N GLY A 272 16.89 18.76 6.97
CA GLY A 272 16.95 19.96 7.79
C GLY A 272 17.52 21.15 6.98
N PRO A 273 17.10 22.41 7.32
CA PRO A 273 17.48 23.61 6.59
C PRO A 273 18.97 23.86 6.57
#